data_583401fec7c56673561843f0f14d8209
#
_entry.id   583401fec7c56673561843f0f14d8209
#
_cell.length_a   1.000
_cell.length_b   1.000
_cell.length_c   1.000
_cell.angle_alpha   90.00
_cell.angle_beta   90.00
_cell.angle_gamma   90.00
#
_symmetry.space_group_name_H-M   'P 1'
#
loop_
_entity.id
_entity.type
_entity.pdbx_description
1 polymer ?
#
loop_
_entity_poly.entity_id
_entity_poly.type
_entity_poly.pdbx_seq_one_letter_code
_entity_poly.pdbx_strand_id
1 'polypeptide(L)'
;MAAVPTLHPADPAVAAQELPDFPADVALYRSAYRNWVGEITADGLWACAPTDPDQVVSVVNWAWRHGWRVRARGASHGWSPLTITRGTESDAPVLLMDTASHLTGLSLESPTSVRVGSGVTLENLLTYLEEHGLGVTTAPAPGNLTLGGALAIDAHGTAVPARGEQRLPGHTYGSLSNLVLSLTAVVWDAAGGAYVLRTYDRAEADCAALLTHLGRSLVTEVVLRVGANNNLRCVSRTDIPADELFAAPGTDGRTLASFLDRAGRVEAIWFAFTEFPWLKVWSVSPTRPLTSRHVTSPYNYPFSDSVPTPVADLVGRMVSDGAWYLAPVLGNAQYDVAALGLVATLSADIWGPSKNTLLYLRPTTLRIATNGYAVLTSRAQVQRVVAEFTAFYRERLTAYAGRGRFPVNGSVEIRVTGLDDPAEVGADGARTPLLSALRPRDDRPEWDTAVWLNILSLPGTPHAEPFLSQIERFLLRTFDGEYTMTRVEWSKGWAYTRDGAWSDGEVLGAVVPGSFGEEAWRQAAGVLDRLDPHGVFGNAFLDRLFR
;
A
#
# COMPACT_ATOMS: atom_id res chain seq x y z
N MET A 1 22.27 -4.45 4.38
CA MET A 1 21.57 -5.58 5.01
C MET A 1 20.97 -5.06 6.30
N ALA A 2 19.66 -4.82 6.37
CA ALA A 2 19.00 -4.70 7.66
C ALA A 2 19.10 -6.09 8.30
N ALA A 3 19.81 -6.21 9.42
CA ALA A 3 19.91 -7.47 10.14
C ALA A 3 18.49 -7.94 10.47
N VAL A 4 18.16 -9.15 10.08
CA VAL A 4 17.03 -9.87 10.67
C VAL A 4 17.26 -9.77 12.18
N PRO A 5 16.33 -9.22 12.98
CA PRO A 5 16.54 -9.14 14.41
C PRO A 5 16.80 -10.57 14.91
N THR A 6 17.92 -10.75 15.56
CA THR A 6 18.23 -12.01 16.24
C THR A 6 17.10 -12.23 17.24
N LEU A 7 16.24 -13.21 16.98
CA LEU A 7 15.19 -13.61 17.89
C LEU A 7 15.87 -14.20 19.12
N HIS A 8 15.89 -13.45 20.22
CA HIS A 8 16.29 -13.99 21.51
C HIS A 8 15.05 -14.64 22.12
N PRO A 9 15.01 -15.97 22.29
CA PRO A 9 13.92 -16.63 22.98
C PRO A 9 13.75 -15.96 24.36
N ALA A 10 12.49 -15.75 24.74
CA ALA A 10 12.21 -15.22 26.08
C ALA A 10 12.70 -16.21 27.13
N ASP A 11 13.16 -15.69 28.27
CA ASP A 11 13.41 -16.52 29.45
C ASP A 11 12.09 -17.24 29.81
N PRO A 12 12.06 -18.59 29.83
CA PRO A 12 10.83 -19.35 30.08
C PRO A 12 10.19 -19.01 31.44
N ALA A 13 10.97 -18.63 32.46
CA ALA A 13 10.45 -18.28 33.78
C ALA A 13 9.75 -16.90 33.73
N VAL A 14 10.32 -15.93 33.01
CA VAL A 14 9.70 -14.61 32.80
C VAL A 14 8.44 -14.75 31.96
N ALA A 15 8.49 -15.53 30.90
CA ALA A 15 7.36 -15.78 30.03
C ALA A 15 6.18 -16.42 30.82
N ALA A 16 6.45 -17.44 31.63
CA ALA A 16 5.42 -18.09 32.46
C ALA A 16 4.80 -17.17 33.50
N GLN A 17 5.54 -16.18 33.99
CA GLN A 17 5.02 -15.19 34.95
C GLN A 17 4.17 -14.10 34.27
N GLU A 18 4.62 -13.59 33.11
CA GLU A 18 3.95 -12.48 32.42
C GLU A 18 2.81 -12.94 31.50
N LEU A 19 2.93 -14.16 30.91
CA LEU A 19 1.92 -14.78 30.04
C LEU A 19 1.57 -16.18 30.53
N PRO A 20 0.81 -16.30 31.63
CA PRO A 20 0.43 -17.60 32.16
C PRO A 20 -0.39 -18.39 31.13
N ASP A 21 -0.18 -19.70 31.09
CA ASP A 21 -0.88 -20.64 30.19
C ASP A 21 -0.75 -20.35 28.70
N PHE A 22 0.30 -19.58 28.28
CA PHE A 22 0.58 -19.38 26.85
C PHE A 22 0.89 -20.72 26.17
N PRO A 23 0.41 -20.98 24.93
CA PRO A 23 0.66 -22.23 24.22
C PRO A 23 2.15 -22.58 24.14
N ALA A 24 2.54 -23.70 24.78
CA ALA A 24 3.94 -24.05 24.99
C ALA A 24 4.67 -24.47 23.69
N ASP A 25 3.92 -24.81 22.65
CA ASP A 25 4.39 -25.21 21.32
C ASP A 25 4.57 -24.03 20.37
N VAL A 26 4.24 -22.80 20.79
CA VAL A 26 4.39 -21.58 19.99
C VAL A 26 5.61 -20.79 20.46
N ALA A 27 6.51 -20.46 19.53
CA ALA A 27 7.67 -19.66 19.82
C ALA A 27 7.27 -18.25 20.32
N LEU A 28 7.77 -17.87 21.50
CA LEU A 28 7.49 -16.60 22.18
C LEU A 28 8.81 -15.85 22.42
N TYR A 29 8.81 -14.52 22.15
CA TYR A 29 10.00 -13.68 22.30
C TYR A 29 9.64 -12.21 22.50
N ARG A 30 10.60 -11.39 22.92
CA ARG A 30 10.46 -9.93 22.95
C ARG A 30 10.95 -9.34 21.62
N SER A 31 10.20 -8.39 21.07
CA SER A 31 10.49 -7.77 19.80
C SER A 31 10.24 -6.25 19.83
N ALA A 32 11.05 -5.50 19.10
CA ALA A 32 10.74 -4.12 18.78
C ALA A 32 9.78 -4.07 17.58
N TYR A 33 8.87 -3.11 17.59
CA TYR A 33 8.07 -2.73 16.43
C TYR A 33 8.51 -1.37 15.93
N ARG A 34 8.59 -1.25 14.62
CA ARG A 34 8.78 0.03 13.90
C ARG A 34 7.95 0.01 12.64
N ASN A 35 7.09 1.03 12.45
CA ASN A 35 6.44 1.23 11.16
C ASN A 35 7.47 1.63 10.10
N TRP A 36 7.05 1.78 8.83
CA TRP A 36 7.99 2.03 7.73
C TRP A 36 8.97 3.18 7.99
N VAL A 37 8.52 4.32 8.48
CA VAL A 37 9.38 5.52 8.73
C VAL A 37 9.95 5.60 10.14
N GLY A 38 9.53 4.73 11.06
CA GLY A 38 9.96 4.78 12.46
C GLY A 38 9.29 5.85 13.31
N GLU A 39 8.15 6.40 12.87
CA GLU A 39 7.35 7.37 13.65
C GLU A 39 6.43 6.70 14.68
N ILE A 40 6.08 5.45 14.44
CA ILE A 40 5.35 4.60 15.38
C ILE A 40 6.29 3.48 15.78
N THR A 41 6.73 3.51 17.02
CA THR A 41 7.70 2.56 17.58
C THR A 41 7.23 2.07 18.93
N ALA A 42 7.57 0.83 19.25
CA ALA A 42 7.51 0.28 20.59
C ALA A 42 8.64 -0.74 20.74
N ASP A 43 9.35 -0.68 21.86
CA ASP A 43 10.43 -1.61 22.14
C ASP A 43 9.95 -2.65 23.16
N GLY A 44 10.43 -3.88 23.02
CA GLY A 44 10.21 -4.93 24.00
C GLY A 44 8.78 -5.47 24.09
N LEU A 45 7.95 -5.34 23.04
CA LEU A 45 6.64 -5.99 23.01
C LEU A 45 6.78 -7.52 22.97
N TRP A 46 5.81 -8.21 23.56
CA TRP A 46 5.70 -9.65 23.35
C TRP A 46 5.34 -9.97 21.90
N ALA A 47 5.99 -10.98 21.35
CA ALA A 47 5.76 -11.45 20.00
C ALA A 47 5.80 -12.99 19.96
N CYS A 48 5.01 -13.57 19.05
CA CYS A 48 5.00 -15.00 18.79
C CYS A 48 5.10 -15.30 17.30
N ALA A 49 5.56 -16.50 16.97
CA ALA A 49 5.69 -16.98 15.59
C ALA A 49 5.03 -18.36 15.45
N PRO A 50 3.70 -18.43 15.25
CA PRO A 50 3.00 -19.68 15.03
C PRO A 50 3.46 -20.33 13.71
N THR A 51 3.61 -21.65 13.72
CA THR A 51 4.08 -22.43 12.57
C THR A 51 2.97 -22.82 11.59
N ASP A 52 1.74 -22.84 12.07
CA ASP A 52 0.56 -23.25 11.32
C ASP A 52 -0.72 -22.53 11.81
N PRO A 53 -1.83 -22.63 11.07
CA PRO A 53 -3.09 -22.00 11.44
C PRO A 53 -3.71 -22.49 12.77
N ASP A 54 -3.46 -23.71 13.20
CA ASP A 54 -4.00 -24.23 14.47
C ASP A 54 -3.30 -23.59 15.66
N GLN A 55 -1.99 -23.35 15.56
CA GLN A 55 -1.25 -22.55 16.54
C GLN A 55 -1.73 -21.10 16.57
N VAL A 56 -2.10 -20.52 15.42
CA VAL A 56 -2.70 -19.17 15.37
C VAL A 56 -3.99 -19.15 16.19
N VAL A 57 -4.89 -20.13 16.00
CA VAL A 57 -6.14 -20.25 16.76
C VAL A 57 -5.87 -20.42 18.25
N SER A 58 -4.89 -21.24 18.61
CA SER A 58 -4.50 -21.48 20.01
C SER A 58 -4.07 -20.18 20.70
N VAL A 59 -3.24 -19.38 20.04
CA VAL A 59 -2.78 -18.07 20.53
C VAL A 59 -3.92 -17.06 20.64
N VAL A 60 -4.81 -17.00 19.64
CA VAL A 60 -5.96 -16.07 19.66
C VAL A 60 -6.92 -16.42 20.80
N ASN A 61 -7.20 -17.69 21.02
CA ASN A 61 -8.05 -18.15 22.14
C ASN A 61 -7.38 -17.90 23.50
N TRP A 62 -6.07 -18.05 23.60
CA TRP A 62 -5.32 -17.65 24.78
C TRP A 62 -5.47 -16.14 25.03
N ALA A 63 -5.21 -15.31 24.01
CA ALA A 63 -5.28 -13.86 24.11
C ALA A 63 -6.68 -13.38 24.56
N TRP A 64 -7.74 -13.93 23.98
CA TRP A 64 -9.11 -13.65 24.39
C TRP A 64 -9.34 -13.94 25.88
N ARG A 65 -8.96 -15.14 26.35
CA ARG A 65 -9.16 -15.54 27.75
C ARG A 65 -8.39 -14.68 28.75
N HIS A 66 -7.25 -14.12 28.33
CA HIS A 66 -6.38 -13.33 29.21
C HIS A 66 -6.50 -11.81 28.97
N GLY A 67 -7.44 -11.35 28.12
CA GLY A 67 -7.67 -9.93 27.86
C GLY A 67 -6.56 -9.27 27.03
N TRP A 68 -5.83 -10.05 26.23
CA TRP A 68 -4.79 -9.56 25.31
C TRP A 68 -5.35 -9.26 23.94
N ARG A 69 -4.72 -8.32 23.23
CA ARG A 69 -4.94 -8.07 21.81
C ARG A 69 -3.84 -8.72 20.98
N VAL A 70 -4.20 -9.26 19.81
CA VAL A 70 -3.27 -9.87 18.86
C VAL A 70 -3.16 -8.98 17.63
N ARG A 71 -1.94 -8.57 17.29
CA ARG A 71 -1.69 -7.76 16.09
C ARG A 71 -0.78 -8.51 15.13
N ALA A 72 -1.34 -8.91 13.98
CA ALA A 72 -0.57 -9.52 12.91
C ALA A 72 0.52 -8.55 12.42
N ARG A 73 1.75 -9.06 12.28
CA ARG A 73 2.91 -8.34 11.79
C ARG A 73 3.52 -9.07 10.59
N GLY A 74 3.51 -8.42 9.44
CA GLY A 74 4.29 -8.81 8.26
C GLY A 74 5.56 -7.96 8.15
N ALA A 75 5.81 -7.37 6.98
CA ALA A 75 7.00 -6.56 6.70
C ALA A 75 7.03 -5.17 7.38
N SER A 76 5.96 -4.76 8.09
CA SER A 76 5.81 -3.44 8.73
C SER A 76 6.05 -2.26 7.78
N HIS A 77 5.60 -2.38 6.53
CA HIS A 77 5.77 -1.37 5.47
C HIS A 77 4.68 -0.28 5.49
N GLY A 78 3.70 -0.36 6.37
CA GLY A 78 2.66 0.67 6.55
C GLY A 78 3.18 1.87 7.34
N TRP A 79 2.60 3.05 7.06
CA TRP A 79 2.82 4.28 7.84
C TRP A 79 1.80 4.42 8.96
N SER A 80 0.54 4.09 8.64
CA SER A 80 -0.62 4.28 9.51
C SER A 80 -0.61 3.39 10.77
N PRO A 81 -1.29 3.80 11.86
CA PRO A 81 -1.30 3.09 13.14
C PRO A 81 -2.19 1.84 13.15
N LEU A 82 -2.24 1.10 12.03
CA LEU A 82 -3.09 -0.09 11.91
C LEU A 82 -2.56 -1.28 12.71
N THR A 83 -1.24 -1.43 12.90
CA THR A 83 -0.67 -2.52 13.69
C THR A 83 -0.66 -2.16 15.17
N ILE A 84 0.08 -1.12 15.56
CA ILE A 84 0.08 -0.55 16.91
C ILE A 84 -0.05 0.97 16.83
N THR A 85 -0.40 1.61 17.94
CA THR A 85 -0.51 3.07 18.04
C THR A 85 0.75 3.67 18.65
N ARG A 86 0.97 4.97 18.38
CA ARG A 86 2.03 5.74 19.05
C ARG A 86 1.82 5.70 20.56
N GLY A 87 2.90 5.50 21.32
CA GLY A 87 2.84 5.41 22.79
C GLY A 87 2.40 4.05 23.33
N THR A 88 2.38 3.00 22.50
CA THR A 88 2.19 1.64 23.01
C THR A 88 3.41 1.26 23.84
N GLU A 89 3.20 0.98 25.13
CA GLU A 89 4.23 0.62 26.10
C GLU A 89 4.59 -0.87 26.04
N SER A 90 5.75 -1.25 26.55
CA SER A 90 6.28 -2.62 26.49
C SER A 90 5.48 -3.65 27.31
N ASP A 91 4.75 -3.19 28.31
CA ASP A 91 3.85 -3.98 29.16
C ASP A 91 2.38 -3.92 28.72
N ALA A 92 2.08 -3.20 27.64
CA ALA A 92 0.72 -3.20 27.09
C ALA A 92 0.27 -4.64 26.75
N PRO A 93 -1.00 -5.00 27.01
CA PRO A 93 -1.53 -6.34 26.70
C PRO A 93 -1.74 -6.52 25.19
N VAL A 94 -0.66 -6.39 24.42
CA VAL A 94 -0.61 -6.52 22.96
C VAL A 94 0.47 -7.53 22.61
N LEU A 95 0.07 -8.57 21.87
CA LEU A 95 0.95 -9.59 21.33
C LEU A 95 1.12 -9.38 19.82
N LEU A 96 2.34 -9.18 19.38
CA LEU A 96 2.66 -9.18 17.95
C LEU A 96 2.70 -10.62 17.45
N MET A 97 1.96 -10.93 16.38
CA MET A 97 2.02 -12.24 15.74
C MET A 97 2.78 -12.13 14.42
N ASP A 98 3.95 -12.73 14.37
CA ASP A 98 4.78 -12.78 13.18
C ASP A 98 4.20 -13.82 12.20
N THR A 99 3.58 -13.35 11.13
CA THR A 99 3.04 -14.20 10.07
C THR A 99 4.06 -14.53 8.99
N ALA A 100 5.11 -13.71 8.85
CA ALA A 100 6.09 -13.83 7.78
C ALA A 100 7.06 -15.00 7.97
N SER A 101 7.26 -15.47 9.21
CA SER A 101 8.24 -16.51 9.52
C SER A 101 7.81 -17.90 9.04
N HIS A 102 6.52 -18.25 9.17
CA HIS A 102 6.08 -19.64 8.96
C HIS A 102 4.80 -19.78 8.13
N LEU A 103 3.90 -18.78 8.08
CA LEU A 103 2.67 -18.87 7.28
C LEU A 103 2.96 -18.61 5.79
N THR A 104 3.90 -19.35 5.22
CA THR A 104 4.51 -19.10 3.91
C THR A 104 4.23 -20.20 2.88
N GLY A 105 3.18 -21.00 3.08
CA GLY A 105 2.78 -22.06 2.14
C GLY A 105 2.37 -21.47 0.78
N LEU A 106 2.81 -22.12 -0.31
CA LEU A 106 2.47 -21.81 -1.69
C LEU A 106 2.18 -23.10 -2.45
N SER A 107 1.03 -23.18 -3.12
CA SER A 107 0.68 -24.29 -4.00
C SER A 107 -0.33 -23.89 -5.06
N LEU A 108 -0.22 -24.44 -6.27
CA LEU A 108 -1.29 -24.30 -7.26
C LEU A 108 -2.52 -25.08 -6.78
N GLU A 109 -3.66 -24.39 -6.75
CA GLU A 109 -4.97 -24.99 -6.48
C GLU A 109 -5.59 -25.50 -7.79
N SER A 110 -5.35 -24.77 -8.87
CA SER A 110 -5.76 -25.09 -10.23
C SER A 110 -4.81 -24.42 -11.24
N PRO A 111 -4.95 -24.67 -12.56
CA PRO A 111 -4.17 -23.96 -13.57
C PRO A 111 -4.34 -22.41 -13.55
N THR A 112 -5.37 -21.89 -12.88
CA THR A 112 -5.69 -20.47 -12.84
C THR A 112 -5.87 -19.93 -11.42
N SER A 113 -5.46 -20.69 -10.40
CA SER A 113 -5.53 -20.23 -9.01
C SER A 113 -4.39 -20.78 -8.18
N VAL A 114 -3.97 -20.02 -7.19
CA VAL A 114 -2.88 -20.34 -6.26
C VAL A 114 -3.34 -20.15 -4.83
N ARG A 115 -3.04 -21.12 -3.97
CA ARG A 115 -3.22 -21.08 -2.53
C ARG A 115 -1.97 -20.47 -1.89
N VAL A 116 -2.16 -19.47 -1.05
CA VAL A 116 -1.05 -18.64 -0.53
C VAL A 116 -1.26 -18.36 0.95
N GLY A 117 -0.28 -18.70 1.76
CA GLY A 117 -0.22 -18.31 3.16
C GLY A 117 -0.05 -16.78 3.31
N SER A 118 -0.65 -16.20 4.35
CA SER A 118 -0.67 -14.75 4.56
C SER A 118 0.71 -14.12 4.78
N GLY A 119 1.70 -14.92 5.18
CA GLY A 119 3.09 -14.51 5.40
C GLY A 119 3.97 -14.53 4.15
N VAL A 120 3.49 -15.07 3.02
CA VAL A 120 4.24 -15.07 1.76
C VAL A 120 4.49 -13.65 1.30
N THR A 121 5.74 -13.33 0.90
CA THR A 121 6.05 -12.04 0.30
C THR A 121 5.58 -11.97 -1.15
N LEU A 122 5.27 -10.76 -1.64
CA LEU A 122 4.87 -10.56 -3.03
C LEU A 122 5.96 -11.02 -4.01
N GLU A 123 7.23 -10.81 -3.70
CA GLU A 123 8.33 -11.29 -4.54
C GLU A 123 8.36 -12.82 -4.62
N ASN A 124 8.17 -13.52 -3.50
CA ASN A 124 8.11 -14.98 -3.48
C ASN A 124 6.89 -15.49 -4.25
N LEU A 125 5.72 -14.88 -4.04
CA LEU A 125 4.50 -15.21 -4.79
C LEU A 125 4.71 -15.03 -6.29
N LEU A 126 5.19 -13.87 -6.73
CA LEU A 126 5.38 -13.59 -8.15
C LEU A 126 6.51 -14.42 -8.77
N THR A 127 7.52 -14.84 -7.99
CA THR A 127 8.55 -15.77 -8.44
C THR A 127 7.96 -17.16 -8.68
N TYR A 128 7.18 -17.65 -7.70
CA TYR A 128 6.48 -18.93 -7.84
C TYR A 128 5.53 -18.95 -9.05
N LEU A 129 4.77 -17.87 -9.23
CA LEU A 129 3.88 -17.75 -10.39
C LEU A 129 4.64 -17.73 -11.72
N GLU A 130 5.75 -16.99 -11.81
CA GLU A 130 6.60 -16.93 -13.00
C GLU A 130 7.15 -18.30 -13.42
N GLU A 131 7.58 -19.11 -12.43
CA GLU A 131 8.04 -20.50 -12.65
C GLU A 131 6.95 -21.40 -13.26
N HIS A 132 5.68 -21.03 -13.08
CA HIS A 132 4.52 -21.75 -13.63
C HIS A 132 3.89 -21.06 -14.85
N GLY A 133 4.57 -20.04 -15.42
CA GLY A 133 4.04 -19.25 -16.54
C GLY A 133 2.86 -18.35 -16.19
N LEU A 134 2.64 -18.11 -14.90
CA LEU A 134 1.55 -17.30 -14.36
C LEU A 134 2.06 -15.94 -13.87
N GLY A 135 1.15 -14.99 -13.70
CA GLY A 135 1.50 -13.65 -13.21
C GLY A 135 0.27 -12.79 -12.92
N VAL A 136 0.53 -11.52 -12.64
CA VAL A 136 -0.50 -10.50 -12.36
C VAL A 136 -0.31 -9.30 -13.30
N THR A 137 -1.37 -8.51 -13.49
CA THR A 137 -1.35 -7.30 -14.35
C THR A 137 -0.48 -6.20 -13.75
N THR A 138 -0.55 -6.07 -12.43
CA THR A 138 0.08 -5.01 -11.66
C THR A 138 0.34 -5.47 -10.23
N ALA A 139 1.31 -4.87 -9.58
CA ALA A 139 1.66 -5.13 -8.19
C ALA A 139 2.20 -3.86 -7.53
N PRO A 140 2.12 -3.73 -6.20
CA PRO A 140 2.88 -2.73 -5.46
C PRO A 140 4.37 -2.85 -5.74
N ALA A 141 5.07 -1.71 -5.79
CA ALA A 141 6.50 -1.69 -6.12
C ALA A 141 7.42 -2.45 -5.12
N PRO A 142 7.15 -2.48 -3.79
CA PRO A 142 7.95 -3.24 -2.85
C PRO A 142 7.61 -4.74 -2.89
N GLY A 143 8.60 -5.58 -3.19
CA GLY A 143 8.43 -7.04 -3.26
C GLY A 143 8.38 -7.74 -1.89
N ASN A 144 8.86 -7.09 -0.84
CA ASN A 144 8.94 -7.67 0.51
C ASN A 144 7.65 -7.55 1.34
N LEU A 145 6.58 -6.98 0.79
CA LEU A 145 5.27 -6.95 1.46
C LEU A 145 4.74 -8.37 1.64
N THR A 146 4.25 -8.70 2.83
CA THR A 146 3.49 -9.96 3.02
C THR A 146 2.10 -9.83 2.41
N LEU A 147 1.60 -10.93 1.84
CA LEU A 147 0.30 -10.93 1.17
C LEU A 147 -0.84 -10.55 2.13
N GLY A 148 -0.88 -11.11 3.34
CA GLY A 148 -1.90 -10.75 4.33
C GLY A 148 -1.91 -9.26 4.67
N GLY A 149 -0.72 -8.64 4.84
CA GLY A 149 -0.61 -7.20 5.05
C GLY A 149 -1.03 -6.38 3.83
N ALA A 150 -0.70 -6.83 2.62
CA ALA A 150 -1.08 -6.16 1.37
C ALA A 150 -2.61 -6.19 1.14
N LEU A 151 -3.25 -7.35 1.38
CA LEU A 151 -4.71 -7.48 1.27
C LEU A 151 -5.46 -6.65 2.32
N ALA A 152 -4.94 -6.60 3.55
CA ALA A 152 -5.58 -5.86 4.64
C ALA A 152 -5.82 -4.37 4.32
N ILE A 153 -5.07 -3.79 3.39
CA ILE A 153 -5.04 -2.35 3.07
C ILE A 153 -5.26 -2.08 1.57
N ASP A 154 -5.88 -3.01 0.83
CA ASP A 154 -6.15 -2.91 -0.62
C ASP A 154 -4.93 -2.50 -1.47
N ALA A 155 -3.78 -3.09 -1.19
CA ALA A 155 -2.54 -2.75 -1.89
C ALA A 155 -2.68 -2.89 -3.42
N HIS A 156 -2.14 -1.91 -4.13
CA HIS A 156 -2.34 -1.73 -5.56
C HIS A 156 -1.04 -1.36 -6.29
N GLY A 157 -1.05 -1.44 -7.61
CA GLY A 157 0.03 -0.93 -8.46
C GLY A 157 -0.42 0.25 -9.31
N THR A 158 -0.18 0.20 -10.61
CA THR A 158 -0.68 1.16 -11.60
C THR A 158 -1.06 0.41 -12.88
N ALA A 159 -2.35 0.34 -13.18
CA ALA A 159 -2.86 -0.22 -14.43
C ALA A 159 -4.32 0.14 -14.68
N VAL A 160 -4.63 0.47 -15.92
CA VAL A 160 -5.95 0.44 -16.55
C VAL A 160 -5.79 -0.22 -17.93
N PRO A 161 -6.85 -0.65 -18.62
CA PRO A 161 -6.70 -1.16 -19.99
C PRO A 161 -6.12 -0.08 -20.91
N ALA A 162 -5.09 -0.38 -21.70
CA ALA A 162 -4.68 0.47 -22.80
C ALA A 162 -5.79 0.50 -23.86
N ARG A 163 -5.75 1.48 -24.78
CA ARG A 163 -6.75 1.56 -25.85
C ARG A 163 -6.73 0.28 -26.69
N GLY A 164 -7.84 -0.48 -26.68
CA GLY A 164 -7.95 -1.75 -27.39
C GLY A 164 -7.34 -2.95 -26.66
N GLU A 165 -6.76 -2.78 -25.49
CA GLU A 165 -6.31 -3.88 -24.63
C GLU A 165 -7.53 -4.59 -24.05
N GLN A 166 -7.57 -5.91 -24.22
CA GLN A 166 -8.57 -6.75 -23.57
C GLN A 166 -7.93 -7.38 -22.33
N ARG A 167 -8.65 -7.31 -21.22
CA ARG A 167 -8.24 -7.96 -19.98
C ARG A 167 -8.16 -9.48 -20.18
N LEU A 168 -7.03 -10.04 -19.87
CA LEU A 168 -6.87 -11.49 -19.89
C LEU A 168 -7.56 -12.13 -18.67
N PRO A 169 -8.07 -13.36 -18.79
CA PRO A 169 -8.60 -14.09 -17.64
C PRO A 169 -7.59 -14.19 -16.50
N GLY A 170 -8.04 -13.99 -15.27
CA GLY A 170 -7.18 -14.04 -14.08
C GLY A 170 -6.41 -12.77 -13.78
N HIS A 171 -6.67 -11.68 -14.49
CA HIS A 171 -6.09 -10.36 -14.24
C HIS A 171 -7.12 -9.36 -13.73
N THR A 172 -6.70 -8.41 -12.91
CA THR A 172 -7.48 -7.25 -12.47
C THR A 172 -6.67 -5.97 -12.68
N TYR A 173 -7.36 -4.85 -12.86
CA TYR A 173 -6.74 -3.52 -12.86
C TYR A 173 -6.91 -2.79 -11.53
N GLY A 174 -7.66 -3.38 -10.59
CA GLY A 174 -7.86 -2.89 -9.23
C GLY A 174 -6.76 -3.32 -8.25
N SER A 175 -7.13 -3.47 -6.98
CA SER A 175 -6.26 -3.92 -5.91
C SER A 175 -5.97 -5.42 -5.98
N LEU A 176 -4.97 -5.87 -5.21
CA LEU A 176 -4.70 -7.31 -5.04
C LEU A 176 -5.88 -8.05 -4.39
N SER A 177 -6.69 -7.37 -3.57
CA SER A 177 -7.89 -7.93 -2.94
C SER A 177 -8.95 -8.35 -3.97
N ASN A 178 -8.93 -7.77 -5.17
CA ASN A 178 -9.82 -8.17 -6.26
C ASN A 178 -9.40 -9.48 -6.96
N LEU A 179 -8.26 -10.07 -6.58
CA LEU A 179 -7.84 -11.41 -7.05
C LEU A 179 -8.31 -12.54 -6.14
N VAL A 180 -8.80 -12.23 -4.93
CA VAL A 180 -9.17 -13.25 -3.93
C VAL A 180 -10.42 -14.01 -4.36
N LEU A 181 -10.31 -15.35 -4.43
CA LEU A 181 -11.42 -16.28 -4.67
C LEU A 181 -12.02 -16.81 -3.36
N SER A 182 -11.17 -17.08 -2.37
CA SER A 182 -11.56 -17.45 -1.03
C SER A 182 -10.46 -17.05 -0.05
N LEU A 183 -10.82 -16.93 1.22
CA LEU A 183 -9.87 -16.66 2.30
C LEU A 183 -10.24 -17.43 3.56
N THR A 184 -9.24 -17.82 4.34
CA THR A 184 -9.41 -18.45 5.65
C THR A 184 -8.98 -17.45 6.72
N ALA A 185 -9.91 -17.14 7.64
CA ALA A 185 -9.70 -16.20 8.73
C ALA A 185 -10.01 -16.82 10.10
N VAL A 186 -9.39 -16.27 11.13
CA VAL A 186 -9.73 -16.61 12.53
C VAL A 186 -10.91 -15.74 12.94
N VAL A 187 -12.01 -16.38 13.34
CA VAL A 187 -13.29 -15.73 13.66
C VAL A 187 -13.92 -16.36 14.89
N TRP A 188 -14.75 -15.60 15.59
CA TRP A 188 -15.52 -16.07 16.74
C TRP A 188 -16.64 -17.02 16.31
N ASP A 189 -16.67 -18.22 16.90
CA ASP A 189 -17.80 -19.14 16.81
C ASP A 189 -18.66 -19.02 18.08
N ALA A 190 -19.81 -18.39 17.96
CA ALA A 190 -20.72 -18.19 19.09
C ALA A 190 -21.30 -19.51 19.63
N ALA A 191 -21.42 -20.55 18.80
CA ALA A 191 -21.94 -21.86 19.21
C ALA A 191 -20.90 -22.65 20.00
N GLY A 192 -19.63 -22.62 19.54
CA GLY A 192 -18.51 -23.28 20.23
C GLY A 192 -17.90 -22.44 21.36
N GLY A 193 -18.19 -21.13 21.44
CA GLY A 193 -17.64 -20.24 22.44
C GLY A 193 -16.12 -20.09 22.36
N ALA A 194 -15.60 -20.03 21.14
CA ALA A 194 -14.16 -19.93 20.87
C ALA A 194 -13.88 -19.31 19.51
N TYR A 195 -12.65 -18.83 19.31
CA TYR A 195 -12.18 -18.49 17.97
C TYR A 195 -11.80 -19.76 17.21
N VAL A 196 -12.19 -19.80 15.94
CA VAL A 196 -11.96 -20.94 15.03
C VAL A 196 -11.50 -20.45 13.66
N LEU A 197 -10.93 -21.34 12.85
CA LEU A 197 -10.71 -21.09 11.43
C LEU A 197 -12.01 -21.24 10.65
N ARG A 198 -12.30 -20.27 9.79
CA ARG A 198 -13.39 -20.36 8.83
C ARG A 198 -12.92 -19.87 7.47
N THR A 199 -13.23 -20.66 6.43
CA THR A 199 -13.03 -20.28 5.04
C THR A 199 -14.29 -19.60 4.52
N TYR A 200 -14.10 -18.49 3.80
CA TYR A 200 -15.14 -17.69 3.16
C TYR A 200 -14.90 -17.69 1.66
N ASP A 201 -15.90 -18.08 0.90
CA ASP A 201 -15.89 -17.93 -0.55
C ASP A 201 -16.17 -16.47 -0.93
N ARG A 202 -15.65 -16.03 -2.08
CA ARG A 202 -15.82 -14.66 -2.58
C ARG A 202 -17.26 -14.21 -2.72
N ALA A 203 -18.21 -15.14 -2.92
CA ALA A 203 -19.65 -14.86 -3.03
C ALA A 203 -20.34 -14.65 -1.69
N GLU A 204 -19.74 -15.08 -0.56
CA GLU A 204 -20.33 -14.90 0.75
C GLU A 204 -20.33 -13.41 1.15
N ALA A 205 -21.44 -12.97 1.77
CA ALA A 205 -21.60 -11.56 2.15
C ALA A 205 -20.51 -11.06 3.11
N ASP A 206 -20.11 -11.90 4.06
CA ASP A 206 -19.09 -11.55 5.05
C ASP A 206 -17.69 -11.44 4.44
N CYS A 207 -17.40 -12.17 3.37
CA CYS A 207 -16.14 -12.10 2.65
C CYS A 207 -15.82 -10.65 2.23
N ALA A 208 -16.83 -9.88 1.83
CA ALA A 208 -16.67 -8.49 1.40
C ALA A 208 -16.00 -7.58 2.43
N ALA A 209 -16.23 -7.82 3.74
CA ALA A 209 -15.57 -7.08 4.82
C ALA A 209 -14.15 -7.58 5.10
N LEU A 210 -13.88 -8.86 4.81
CA LEU A 210 -12.59 -9.49 5.07
C LEU A 210 -11.55 -9.23 3.97
N LEU A 211 -11.97 -8.83 2.76
CA LEU A 211 -11.08 -8.56 1.63
C LEU A 211 -10.16 -7.35 1.86
N THR A 212 -10.62 -6.36 2.63
CA THR A 212 -9.85 -5.19 3.07
C THR A 212 -10.26 -4.90 4.50
N HIS A 213 -9.60 -5.52 5.47
CA HIS A 213 -10.08 -5.56 6.86
C HIS A 213 -9.28 -4.67 7.84
N LEU A 214 -8.27 -3.93 7.37
CA LEU A 214 -7.46 -2.98 8.15
C LEU A 214 -6.80 -3.57 9.41
N GLY A 215 -6.62 -4.89 9.44
CA GLY A 215 -6.11 -5.61 10.61
C GLY A 215 -7.15 -5.87 11.71
N ARG A 216 -8.47 -5.65 11.46
CA ARG A 216 -9.60 -6.05 12.33
C ARG A 216 -9.97 -7.53 12.19
N SER A 217 -9.22 -8.28 11.41
CA SER A 217 -9.30 -9.73 11.29
C SER A 217 -7.91 -10.30 11.09
N LEU A 218 -7.73 -11.59 11.31
CA LEU A 218 -6.50 -12.31 11.05
C LEU A 218 -6.75 -13.37 9.98
N VAL A 219 -6.26 -13.10 8.77
CA VAL A 219 -6.30 -14.02 7.65
C VAL A 219 -5.05 -14.88 7.68
N THR A 220 -5.21 -16.20 7.61
CA THR A 220 -4.09 -17.16 7.61
C THR A 220 -3.69 -17.57 6.20
N GLU A 221 -4.64 -17.66 5.28
CA GLU A 221 -4.45 -18.17 3.93
C GLU A 221 -5.49 -17.59 2.98
N VAL A 222 -5.13 -17.47 1.70
CA VAL A 222 -6.05 -17.09 0.62
C VAL A 222 -5.87 -17.96 -0.62
N VAL A 223 -6.91 -18.08 -1.43
CA VAL A 223 -6.82 -18.56 -2.80
C VAL A 223 -6.97 -17.38 -3.73
N LEU A 224 -5.95 -17.12 -4.56
CA LEU A 224 -5.96 -16.04 -5.53
C LEU A 224 -6.21 -16.59 -6.94
N ARG A 225 -7.02 -15.88 -7.71
CA ARG A 225 -7.08 -16.04 -9.15
C ARG A 225 -5.82 -15.46 -9.78
N VAL A 226 -5.25 -16.17 -10.75
CA VAL A 226 -4.05 -15.76 -11.49
C VAL A 226 -4.23 -16.04 -12.97
N GLY A 227 -3.52 -15.30 -13.80
CA GLY A 227 -3.55 -15.43 -15.25
C GLY A 227 -2.19 -15.73 -15.86
N ALA A 228 -2.11 -15.81 -17.17
CA ALA A 228 -0.86 -15.97 -17.89
C ALA A 228 0.09 -14.81 -17.60
N ASN A 229 1.38 -15.11 -17.40
CA ASN A 229 2.36 -14.04 -17.19
C ASN A 229 2.57 -13.22 -18.47
N ASN A 230 2.63 -11.91 -18.30
CA ASN A 230 2.96 -10.98 -19.36
C ASN A 230 4.42 -10.53 -19.27
N ASN A 231 5.07 -10.41 -20.40
CA ASN A 231 6.26 -9.59 -20.48
C ASN A 231 5.86 -8.11 -20.62
N LEU A 232 6.49 -7.26 -19.83
CA LEU A 232 6.26 -5.82 -19.84
C LEU A 232 7.52 -5.10 -20.32
N ARG A 233 7.29 -4.02 -21.08
CA ARG A 233 8.30 -3.01 -21.37
C ARG A 233 8.01 -1.79 -20.51
N CYS A 234 9.00 -1.29 -19.78
CA CYS A 234 8.93 -0.03 -19.05
C CYS A 234 9.85 1.01 -19.69
N VAL A 235 9.27 2.08 -20.21
CA VAL A 235 10.01 3.23 -20.75
C VAL A 235 9.95 4.36 -19.74
N SER A 236 11.12 4.81 -19.29
CA SER A 236 11.31 5.97 -18.42
C SER A 236 11.60 7.22 -19.23
N ARG A 237 10.93 8.32 -18.91
CA ARG A 237 11.11 9.63 -19.56
C ARG A 237 11.35 10.70 -18.51
N THR A 238 12.33 11.54 -18.75
CA THR A 238 12.69 12.67 -17.89
C THR A 238 12.75 13.99 -18.68
N ASP A 239 12.25 13.97 -19.93
CA ASP A 239 12.33 15.05 -20.91
C ASP A 239 11.00 15.79 -21.12
N ILE A 240 9.98 15.53 -20.31
CA ILE A 240 8.65 16.14 -20.45
C ILE A 240 8.47 17.13 -19.31
N PRO A 241 8.31 18.43 -19.59
CA PRO A 241 8.03 19.41 -18.52
C PRO A 241 6.72 19.10 -17.80
N ALA A 242 6.67 19.40 -16.50
CA ALA A 242 5.46 19.24 -15.70
C ALA A 242 4.26 20.00 -16.29
N ASP A 243 4.49 21.18 -16.86
CA ASP A 243 3.45 21.99 -17.52
C ASP A 243 2.86 21.32 -18.77
N GLU A 244 3.62 20.48 -19.46
CA GLU A 244 3.11 19.67 -20.58
C GLU A 244 2.44 18.38 -20.07
N LEU A 245 3.11 17.63 -19.19
CA LEU A 245 2.63 16.35 -18.71
C LEU A 245 1.30 16.50 -17.94
N PHE A 246 1.19 17.54 -17.13
CA PHE A 246 0.04 17.84 -16.27
C PHE A 246 -0.85 18.97 -16.81
N ALA A 247 -0.75 19.27 -18.12
CA ALA A 247 -1.54 20.32 -18.77
C ALA A 247 -3.06 20.11 -18.57
N ALA A 248 -3.82 21.21 -18.74
CA ALA A 248 -5.28 21.14 -18.68
C ALA A 248 -5.86 20.16 -19.73
N PRO A 249 -7.05 19.59 -19.48
CA PRO A 249 -7.72 18.71 -20.44
C PRO A 249 -7.90 19.40 -21.81
N GLY A 250 -7.77 18.61 -22.88
CA GLY A 250 -7.89 19.11 -24.25
C GLY A 250 -6.64 19.79 -24.79
N THR A 251 -5.57 19.87 -24.02
CA THR A 251 -4.27 20.33 -24.50
C THR A 251 -3.61 19.21 -25.31
N ASP A 252 -3.22 19.51 -26.55
CA ASP A 252 -2.42 18.59 -27.37
C ASP A 252 -1.00 18.47 -26.79
N GLY A 253 -0.43 17.25 -26.87
CA GLY A 253 0.93 17.03 -26.43
C GLY A 253 1.15 15.71 -25.68
N ARG A 254 2.25 15.68 -24.91
CA ARG A 254 2.68 14.51 -24.15
C ARG A 254 2.08 14.53 -22.74
N THR A 255 0.72 14.58 -22.67
CA THR A 255 -0.01 14.61 -21.41
C THR A 255 -0.05 13.24 -20.74
N LEU A 256 -0.26 13.17 -19.42
CA LEU A 256 -0.35 11.90 -18.67
C LEU A 256 -1.46 11.01 -19.25
N ALA A 257 -2.63 11.56 -19.53
CA ALA A 257 -3.73 10.82 -20.14
C ALA A 257 -3.36 10.25 -21.52
N SER A 258 -2.55 10.97 -22.32
CA SER A 258 -2.11 10.48 -23.64
C SER A 258 -1.20 9.23 -23.53
N PHE A 259 -0.38 9.14 -22.48
CA PHE A 259 0.40 7.94 -22.18
C PHE A 259 -0.46 6.83 -21.61
N LEU A 260 -1.40 7.17 -20.70
CA LEU A 260 -2.34 6.23 -20.12
C LEU A 260 -3.18 5.53 -21.21
N ASP A 261 -3.66 6.28 -22.20
CA ASP A 261 -4.42 5.74 -23.33
C ASP A 261 -3.63 4.73 -24.17
N ARG A 262 -2.36 5.01 -24.39
CA ARG A 262 -1.51 4.15 -25.24
C ARG A 262 -0.98 2.92 -24.53
N ALA A 263 -0.71 3.03 -23.21
CA ALA A 263 0.04 2.01 -22.48
C ALA A 263 -0.75 1.38 -21.31
N GLY A 264 -1.75 2.08 -20.81
CA GLY A 264 -2.58 1.62 -19.69
C GLY A 264 -1.91 1.68 -18.31
N ARG A 265 -0.59 1.86 -18.25
CA ARG A 265 0.17 1.82 -16.99
C ARG A 265 1.15 2.97 -16.95
N VAL A 266 0.93 3.92 -16.04
CA VAL A 266 1.76 5.12 -15.91
C VAL A 266 2.03 5.42 -14.44
N GLU A 267 3.22 5.90 -14.15
CA GLU A 267 3.60 6.50 -12.88
C GLU A 267 4.43 7.75 -13.15
N ALA A 268 3.99 8.88 -12.61
CA ALA A 268 4.77 10.11 -12.62
C ALA A 268 5.36 10.36 -11.24
N ILE A 269 6.67 10.52 -11.16
CA ILE A 269 7.44 10.85 -9.95
C ILE A 269 7.99 12.26 -10.15
N TRP A 270 7.43 13.24 -9.45
CA TRP A 270 7.80 14.64 -9.61
C TRP A 270 8.49 15.16 -8.36
N PHE A 271 9.82 15.28 -8.42
CA PHE A 271 10.61 15.77 -7.31
C PHE A 271 10.27 17.24 -7.01
N ALA A 272 10.20 17.57 -5.71
CA ALA A 272 9.82 18.92 -5.27
C ALA A 272 10.77 19.98 -5.84
N PHE A 273 10.21 21.09 -6.30
CA PHE A 273 10.93 22.26 -6.88
C PHE A 273 11.65 21.97 -8.22
N THR A 274 11.35 20.86 -8.92
CA THR A 274 11.90 20.56 -10.25
C THR A 274 10.91 20.90 -11.37
N GLU A 275 11.44 21.09 -12.58
CA GLU A 275 10.63 21.34 -13.77
C GLU A 275 10.13 20.04 -14.41
N PHE A 276 10.94 18.97 -14.37
CA PHE A 276 10.69 17.74 -15.10
C PHE A 276 10.35 16.58 -14.17
N PRO A 277 9.16 15.96 -14.28
CA PRO A 277 8.87 14.69 -13.65
C PRO A 277 9.63 13.53 -14.31
N TRP A 278 9.91 12.48 -13.56
CA TRP A 278 10.25 11.17 -14.08
C TRP A 278 8.96 10.40 -14.36
N LEU A 279 8.63 10.22 -15.63
CA LEU A 279 7.48 9.44 -16.09
C LEU A 279 7.91 8.01 -16.44
N LYS A 280 7.29 7.03 -15.83
CA LYS A 280 7.44 5.59 -16.14
C LYS A 280 6.17 5.12 -16.85
N VAL A 281 6.35 4.45 -17.98
CA VAL A 281 5.26 3.96 -18.83
C VAL A 281 5.48 2.48 -19.12
N TRP A 282 4.58 1.62 -18.60
CA TRP A 282 4.63 0.20 -18.89
C TRP A 282 3.62 -0.17 -19.97
N SER A 283 4.03 -1.04 -20.88
CA SER A 283 3.16 -1.63 -21.89
C SER A 283 3.36 -3.14 -21.94
N VAL A 284 2.31 -3.88 -22.25
CA VAL A 284 2.42 -5.31 -22.56
C VAL A 284 3.21 -5.46 -23.85
N SER A 285 4.31 -6.22 -23.81
CA SER A 285 5.22 -6.41 -24.93
C SER A 285 5.66 -7.88 -24.96
N PRO A 286 4.92 -8.76 -25.65
CA PRO A 286 5.23 -10.20 -25.68
C PRO A 286 6.64 -10.51 -26.19
N THR A 287 7.15 -9.71 -27.11
CA THR A 287 8.50 -9.82 -27.67
C THR A 287 9.37 -8.65 -27.23
N ARG A 288 10.65 -8.94 -26.97
CA ARG A 288 11.61 -7.91 -26.57
C ARG A 288 11.91 -6.95 -27.73
N PRO A 289 11.68 -5.64 -27.58
CA PRO A 289 12.18 -4.65 -28.53
C PRO A 289 13.71 -4.64 -28.55
N LEU A 290 14.30 -4.40 -29.72
CA LEU A 290 15.77 -4.43 -29.93
C LEU A 290 16.53 -3.45 -29.02
N THR A 291 15.92 -2.31 -28.72
CA THR A 291 16.50 -1.25 -27.87
C THR A 291 16.34 -1.49 -26.37
N SER A 292 15.46 -2.38 -25.98
CA SER A 292 15.14 -2.58 -24.57
C SER A 292 16.20 -3.44 -23.88
N ARG A 293 16.63 -3.01 -22.69
CA ARG A 293 17.46 -3.80 -21.80
C ARG A 293 16.64 -4.96 -21.22
N HIS A 294 17.13 -6.19 -21.37
CA HIS A 294 16.51 -7.35 -20.74
C HIS A 294 16.82 -7.37 -19.24
N VAL A 295 15.78 -7.49 -18.42
CA VAL A 295 15.87 -7.63 -16.95
C VAL A 295 15.43 -9.02 -16.53
N THR A 296 16.31 -9.74 -15.84
CA THR A 296 16.14 -11.14 -15.42
C THR A 296 15.84 -11.29 -13.92
N SER A 297 15.76 -10.18 -13.21
CA SER A 297 15.36 -10.09 -11.78
C SER A 297 14.67 -8.74 -11.57
N PRO A 298 13.96 -8.54 -10.44
CA PRO A 298 13.38 -7.26 -10.08
C PRO A 298 14.37 -6.12 -10.26
N TYR A 299 14.04 -5.17 -11.16
CA TYR A 299 14.97 -4.11 -11.53
C TYR A 299 14.85 -2.92 -10.59
N ASN A 300 15.89 -2.73 -9.79
CA ASN A 300 16.00 -1.59 -8.92
C ASN A 300 16.70 -0.43 -9.61
N TYR A 301 16.00 0.71 -9.72
CA TYR A 301 16.57 1.88 -10.37
C TYR A 301 17.66 2.53 -9.50
N PRO A 302 18.70 3.15 -10.11
CA PRO A 302 19.84 3.73 -9.36
C PRO A 302 19.45 4.69 -8.24
N PHE A 303 18.34 5.40 -8.39
CA PHE A 303 17.82 6.33 -7.39
C PHE A 303 17.25 5.63 -6.14
N SER A 304 16.74 4.40 -6.28
CA SER A 304 16.00 3.75 -5.18
C SER A 304 16.90 3.22 -4.04
N ASP A 305 18.10 2.72 -4.35
CA ASP A 305 18.97 2.04 -3.35
C ASP A 305 20.37 2.64 -3.23
N SER A 306 20.83 3.31 -4.24
CA SER A 306 22.20 3.87 -4.28
C SER A 306 22.11 5.38 -4.24
N VAL A 307 21.86 5.91 -3.04
CA VAL A 307 21.90 7.37 -2.83
C VAL A 307 23.36 7.81 -2.93
N PRO A 308 23.76 8.60 -3.95
CA PRO A 308 25.11 9.10 -4.07
C PRO A 308 25.51 9.91 -2.83
N THR A 309 26.80 9.84 -2.43
CA THR A 309 27.30 10.57 -1.25
C THR A 309 26.86 12.04 -1.19
N PRO A 310 26.92 12.83 -2.27
CA PRO A 310 26.47 14.23 -2.22
C PRO A 310 24.98 14.40 -1.85
N VAL A 311 24.11 13.47 -2.29
CA VAL A 311 22.68 13.49 -1.93
C VAL A 311 22.49 13.05 -0.48
N ALA A 312 23.22 12.04 -0.03
CA ALA A 312 23.22 11.61 1.37
C ALA A 312 23.69 12.74 2.31
N ASP A 313 24.72 13.49 1.92
CA ASP A 313 25.22 14.65 2.67
C ASP A 313 24.17 15.79 2.73
N LEU A 314 23.44 16.04 1.63
CA LEU A 314 22.33 17.01 1.65
C LEU A 314 21.24 16.59 2.62
N VAL A 315 20.80 15.32 2.58
CA VAL A 315 19.82 14.77 3.53
C VAL A 315 20.34 14.89 4.97
N GLY A 316 21.61 14.54 5.20
CA GLY A 316 22.26 14.67 6.51
C GLY A 316 22.21 16.11 7.05
N ARG A 317 22.58 17.08 6.24
CA ARG A 317 22.51 18.50 6.60
C ARG A 317 21.08 19.00 6.86
N MET A 318 20.12 18.54 6.08
CA MET A 318 18.71 18.89 6.31
C MET A 318 18.21 18.36 7.66
N VAL A 319 18.47 17.07 7.93
CA VAL A 319 17.97 16.40 9.13
C VAL A 319 18.76 16.79 10.39
N SER A 320 20.10 16.83 10.31
CA SER A 320 20.96 17.06 11.48
C SER A 320 21.15 18.55 11.79
N ASP A 321 21.28 19.41 10.77
CA ASP A 321 21.63 20.82 10.94
C ASP A 321 20.41 21.73 10.74
N GLY A 322 19.22 21.17 10.44
CA GLY A 322 18.02 21.94 10.18
C GLY A 322 18.07 22.77 8.89
N ALA A 323 18.92 22.39 7.92
CA ALA A 323 19.14 23.14 6.68
C ALA A 323 18.02 22.88 5.63
N TRP A 324 16.76 22.96 6.03
CA TRP A 324 15.58 22.65 5.20
C TRP A 324 15.44 23.53 3.97
N TYR A 325 16.06 24.72 3.95
CA TYR A 325 16.13 25.61 2.78
C TYR A 325 16.88 24.96 1.60
N LEU A 326 17.58 23.85 1.81
CA LEU A 326 18.22 23.06 0.75
C LEU A 326 17.24 22.15 0.00
N ALA A 327 15.96 22.11 0.35
CA ALA A 327 14.98 21.26 -0.33
C ALA A 327 14.94 21.45 -1.86
N PRO A 328 15.02 22.67 -2.43
CA PRO A 328 15.11 22.83 -3.89
C PRO A 328 16.40 22.23 -4.49
N VAL A 329 17.52 22.31 -3.76
CA VAL A 329 18.80 21.72 -4.19
C VAL A 329 18.68 20.20 -4.16
N LEU A 330 18.07 19.64 -3.10
CA LEU A 330 17.84 18.19 -2.98
C LEU A 330 16.92 17.68 -4.10
N GLY A 331 15.82 18.39 -4.40
CA GLY A 331 14.91 17.99 -5.49
C GLY A 331 15.62 17.90 -6.84
N ASN A 332 16.43 18.90 -7.20
CA ASN A 332 17.21 18.87 -8.44
C ASN A 332 18.26 17.74 -8.42
N ALA A 333 18.97 17.54 -7.30
CA ALA A 333 19.92 16.44 -7.17
C ALA A 333 19.26 15.06 -7.31
N GLN A 334 18.07 14.88 -6.76
CA GLN A 334 17.27 13.65 -6.91
C GLN A 334 16.89 13.41 -8.38
N TYR A 335 16.42 14.46 -9.06
CA TYR A 335 16.09 14.40 -10.49
C TYR A 335 17.34 14.04 -11.33
N ASP A 336 18.47 14.72 -11.11
CA ASP A 336 19.73 14.47 -11.84
C ASP A 336 20.20 13.03 -11.64
N VAL A 337 20.15 12.50 -10.42
CA VAL A 337 20.50 11.10 -10.14
C VAL A 337 19.59 10.14 -10.90
N ALA A 338 18.28 10.41 -10.96
CA ALA A 338 17.36 9.58 -11.73
C ALA A 338 17.67 9.67 -13.24
N ALA A 339 17.75 10.87 -13.79
CA ALA A 339 17.95 11.09 -15.22
C ALA A 339 19.30 10.55 -15.72
N LEU A 340 20.40 10.90 -15.05
CA LEU A 340 21.73 10.42 -15.39
C LEU A 340 21.89 8.92 -15.13
N GLY A 341 21.29 8.41 -14.05
CA GLY A 341 21.28 6.99 -13.72
C GLY A 341 20.62 6.14 -14.78
N LEU A 342 19.48 6.57 -15.32
CA LEU A 342 18.78 5.90 -16.42
C LEU A 342 19.66 5.78 -17.67
N VAL A 343 20.40 6.83 -18.01
CA VAL A 343 21.33 6.85 -19.16
C VAL A 343 22.54 5.96 -18.89
N ALA A 344 23.20 6.16 -17.74
CA ALA A 344 24.43 5.45 -17.40
C ALA A 344 24.25 3.93 -17.30
N THR A 345 23.06 3.48 -16.86
CA THR A 345 22.74 2.06 -16.71
C THR A 345 21.97 1.48 -17.89
N LEU A 346 21.70 2.27 -18.93
CA LEU A 346 20.87 1.88 -20.08
C LEU A 346 19.50 1.36 -19.64
N SER A 347 18.91 1.95 -18.61
CA SER A 347 17.64 1.51 -18.00
C SER A 347 16.45 2.42 -18.30
N ALA A 348 16.62 3.38 -19.21
CA ALA A 348 15.51 4.18 -19.70
C ALA A 348 14.46 3.35 -20.46
N ASP A 349 14.83 2.17 -20.94
CA ASP A 349 13.97 1.25 -21.68
C ASP A 349 14.32 -0.19 -21.24
N ILE A 350 13.54 -0.76 -20.32
CA ILE A 350 13.72 -2.12 -19.82
C ILE A 350 12.57 -3.02 -20.26
N TRP A 351 12.86 -4.31 -20.42
CA TRP A 351 11.89 -5.32 -20.80
C TRP A 351 12.17 -6.65 -20.07
N GLY A 352 11.11 -7.32 -19.66
CA GLY A 352 11.19 -8.64 -18.99
C GLY A 352 9.84 -9.14 -18.48
N PRO A 353 9.82 -10.28 -17.79
CA PRO A 353 8.64 -10.77 -17.08
C PRO A 353 8.05 -9.70 -16.16
N SER A 354 6.73 -9.74 -15.93
CA SER A 354 6.02 -8.69 -15.20
C SER A 354 6.64 -8.38 -13.83
N LYS A 355 6.98 -9.41 -13.05
CA LYS A 355 7.67 -9.28 -11.77
C LYS A 355 8.91 -8.37 -11.84
N ASN A 356 9.76 -8.59 -12.85
CA ASN A 356 11.06 -7.93 -12.95
C ASN A 356 10.97 -6.44 -13.32
N THR A 357 9.85 -6.01 -13.84
CA THR A 357 9.60 -4.61 -14.20
C THR A 357 8.67 -3.90 -13.21
N LEU A 358 7.83 -4.64 -12.48
CA LEU A 358 6.89 -4.09 -11.50
C LEU A 358 7.51 -3.92 -10.11
N LEU A 359 8.34 -4.88 -9.66
CA LEU A 359 9.01 -4.79 -8.36
C LEU A 359 10.32 -4.02 -8.51
N TYR A 360 10.34 -2.76 -8.08
CA TYR A 360 11.50 -1.87 -8.22
C TYR A 360 11.90 -1.14 -6.94
N LEU A 361 11.27 -1.47 -5.79
CA LEU A 361 11.65 -0.99 -4.46
C LEU A 361 12.17 -2.14 -3.60
N ARG A 362 13.28 -1.90 -2.91
CA ARG A 362 13.90 -2.83 -1.97
C ARG A 362 13.70 -2.38 -0.51
N PRO A 363 13.85 -3.28 0.46
CA PRO A 363 13.81 -2.93 1.89
C PRO A 363 14.87 -1.90 2.30
N THR A 364 15.92 -1.73 1.50
CA THR A 364 17.04 -0.78 1.71
C THR A 364 16.75 0.62 1.18
N THR A 365 15.66 0.82 0.45
CA THR A 365 15.25 2.14 -0.05
C THR A 365 15.08 3.14 1.09
N LEU A 366 15.44 4.41 0.85
CA LEU A 366 15.30 5.49 1.82
C LEU A 366 13.86 5.57 2.35
N ARG A 367 13.72 5.50 3.66
CA ARG A 367 12.43 5.55 4.33
C ARG A 367 11.95 6.99 4.45
N ILE A 368 10.86 7.30 3.81
CA ILE A 368 10.26 8.64 3.74
C ILE A 368 8.80 8.58 4.18
N ALA A 369 8.33 9.66 4.82
CA ALA A 369 6.92 9.85 5.17
C ALA A 369 6.12 10.18 3.91
N THR A 370 4.86 9.76 3.86
CA THR A 370 3.97 10.05 2.73
C THR A 370 2.52 10.16 3.20
N ASN A 371 1.78 11.08 2.59
CA ASN A 371 0.32 11.02 2.58
C ASN A 371 -0.16 10.18 1.38
N GLY A 372 -1.45 9.84 1.35
CA GLY A 372 -1.99 9.11 0.21
C GLY A 372 -3.50 9.17 0.09
N TYR A 373 -3.96 9.40 -1.15
CA TYR A 373 -5.38 9.49 -1.49
C TYR A 373 -5.64 8.86 -2.86
N ALA A 374 -6.79 8.18 -2.97
CA ALA A 374 -7.37 7.73 -4.22
C ALA A 374 -8.48 8.70 -4.64
N VAL A 375 -8.41 9.25 -5.83
CA VAL A 375 -9.46 10.09 -6.42
C VAL A 375 -10.17 9.27 -7.48
N LEU A 376 -11.37 8.77 -7.15
CA LEU A 376 -12.22 8.01 -8.07
C LEU A 376 -12.80 8.96 -9.11
N THR A 377 -12.81 8.53 -10.37
CA THR A 377 -13.30 9.32 -11.48
C THR A 377 -13.51 8.46 -12.73
N SER A 378 -14.04 9.05 -13.79
CA SER A 378 -14.01 8.41 -15.10
C SER A 378 -12.64 8.60 -15.77
N ARG A 379 -12.24 7.66 -16.61
CA ARG A 379 -10.98 7.74 -17.38
C ARG A 379 -10.84 9.07 -18.13
N ALA A 380 -11.94 9.60 -18.67
CA ALA A 380 -11.94 10.87 -19.40
C ALA A 380 -11.56 12.08 -18.53
N GLN A 381 -11.74 11.98 -17.22
CA GLN A 381 -11.44 13.06 -16.26
C GLN A 381 -10.07 12.94 -15.58
N VAL A 382 -9.31 11.88 -15.83
CA VAL A 382 -7.98 11.66 -15.21
C VAL A 382 -7.07 12.86 -15.40
N GLN A 383 -6.98 13.41 -16.62
CA GLN A 383 -6.12 14.57 -16.90
C GLN A 383 -6.57 15.81 -16.12
N ARG A 384 -7.89 16.00 -15.92
CA ARG A 384 -8.44 17.10 -15.14
C ARG A 384 -8.04 17.00 -13.67
N VAL A 385 -8.20 15.82 -13.06
CA VAL A 385 -7.79 15.56 -11.68
C VAL A 385 -6.31 15.88 -11.49
N VAL A 386 -5.47 15.39 -12.40
CA VAL A 386 -4.01 15.61 -12.34
C VAL A 386 -3.66 17.09 -12.49
N ALA A 387 -4.28 17.78 -13.45
CA ALA A 387 -4.03 19.21 -13.69
C ALA A 387 -4.45 20.07 -12.48
N GLU A 388 -5.65 19.87 -11.94
CA GLU A 388 -6.16 20.62 -10.79
C GLU A 388 -5.31 20.38 -9.52
N PHE A 389 -4.94 19.11 -9.26
CA PHE A 389 -4.09 18.77 -8.12
C PHE A 389 -2.69 19.40 -8.24
N THR A 390 -2.03 19.22 -9.38
CA THR A 390 -0.64 19.69 -9.56
C THR A 390 -0.54 21.21 -9.59
N ALA A 391 -1.56 21.91 -10.12
CA ALA A 391 -1.66 23.36 -10.05
C ALA A 391 -1.77 23.87 -8.61
N PHE A 392 -2.66 23.28 -7.80
CA PHE A 392 -2.80 23.63 -6.39
C PHE A 392 -1.54 23.30 -5.59
N TYR A 393 -0.97 22.12 -5.77
CA TYR A 393 0.29 21.72 -5.13
C TYR A 393 1.40 22.73 -5.40
N ARG A 394 1.63 23.10 -6.66
CA ARG A 394 2.67 24.05 -7.07
C ARG A 394 2.43 25.43 -6.47
N GLU A 395 1.17 25.92 -6.50
CA GLU A 395 0.80 27.19 -5.90
C GLU A 395 1.15 27.22 -4.40
N ARG A 396 0.75 26.18 -3.67
CA ARG A 396 1.04 26.09 -2.23
C ARG A 396 2.53 25.97 -1.95
N LEU A 397 3.24 25.11 -2.68
CA LEU A 397 4.68 24.94 -2.52
C LEU A 397 5.44 26.27 -2.73
N THR A 398 5.08 27.02 -3.79
CA THR A 398 5.64 28.35 -4.10
C THR A 398 5.33 29.36 -2.99
N ALA A 399 4.10 29.38 -2.49
CA ALA A 399 3.70 30.28 -1.40
C ALA A 399 4.45 30.01 -0.08
N TYR A 400 4.76 28.76 0.22
CA TYR A 400 5.59 28.38 1.37
C TYR A 400 7.05 28.78 1.15
N ALA A 401 7.62 28.46 -0.01
CA ALA A 401 9.01 28.80 -0.35
C ALA A 401 9.24 30.32 -0.35
N GLY A 402 8.29 31.12 -0.81
CA GLY A 402 8.34 32.59 -0.74
C GLY A 402 8.38 33.17 0.70
N ARG A 403 8.09 32.32 1.71
CA ARG A 403 8.21 32.64 3.14
C ARG A 403 9.41 31.97 3.79
N GLY A 404 10.32 31.41 3.00
CA GLY A 404 11.48 30.65 3.49
C GLY A 404 11.11 29.30 4.14
N ARG A 405 9.94 28.73 3.80
CA ARG A 405 9.45 27.45 4.35
C ARG A 405 9.43 26.39 3.27
N PHE A 406 9.96 25.20 3.58
CA PHE A 406 10.14 24.10 2.61
C PHE A 406 9.50 22.83 3.16
N PRO A 407 8.16 22.70 3.07
CA PRO A 407 7.40 21.61 3.70
C PRO A 407 7.53 20.27 2.99
N VAL A 408 8.07 20.23 1.77
CA VAL A 408 8.27 19.03 0.94
C VAL A 408 9.69 19.01 0.41
N ASN A 409 10.32 17.84 0.45
CA ASN A 409 11.69 17.60 -0.03
C ASN A 409 11.88 16.23 -0.69
N GLY A 410 10.80 15.49 -0.87
CA GLY A 410 10.71 14.27 -1.66
C GLY A 410 10.00 14.52 -2.99
N SER A 411 9.16 13.58 -3.40
CA SER A 411 8.43 13.63 -4.66
C SER A 411 6.91 13.67 -4.47
N VAL A 412 6.21 14.12 -5.50
CA VAL A 412 4.82 13.76 -5.75
C VAL A 412 4.83 12.51 -6.61
N GLU A 413 4.03 11.52 -6.25
CA GLU A 413 3.83 10.31 -7.05
C GLU A 413 2.37 10.22 -7.49
N ILE A 414 2.16 10.06 -8.79
CA ILE A 414 0.85 9.98 -9.42
C ILE A 414 0.76 8.65 -10.16
N ARG A 415 -0.22 7.81 -9.78
CA ARG A 415 -0.53 6.52 -10.42
C ARG A 415 -1.99 6.50 -10.82
N VAL A 416 -2.35 5.59 -11.73
CA VAL A 416 -3.75 5.40 -12.15
C VAL A 416 -4.08 3.91 -12.16
N THR A 417 -5.17 3.53 -11.51
CA THR A 417 -5.66 2.15 -11.48
C THR A 417 -7.10 2.07 -11.98
N GLY A 418 -7.52 0.88 -12.39
CA GLY A 418 -8.94 0.52 -12.42
C GLY A 418 -9.52 0.40 -11.02
N LEU A 419 -10.80 0.07 -10.93
CA LEU A 419 -11.49 -0.18 -9.67
C LEU A 419 -11.59 -1.69 -9.39
N ASP A 420 -12.02 -2.04 -8.18
CA ASP A 420 -12.26 -3.42 -7.75
C ASP A 420 -13.61 -3.93 -8.30
N ASP A 421 -13.70 -4.07 -9.61
CA ASP A 421 -14.87 -4.60 -10.28
C ASP A 421 -15.02 -6.10 -9.98
N PRO A 422 -16.13 -6.54 -9.34
CA PRO A 422 -16.36 -7.95 -9.04
C PRO A 422 -16.48 -8.82 -10.30
N ALA A 423 -16.83 -8.27 -11.45
CA ALA A 423 -16.86 -8.99 -12.73
C ALA A 423 -15.48 -9.43 -13.20
N GLU A 424 -14.42 -8.79 -12.71
CA GLU A 424 -13.03 -9.17 -13.01
C GLU A 424 -12.55 -10.41 -12.25
N VAL A 425 -13.18 -10.75 -11.12
CA VAL A 425 -12.78 -11.87 -10.25
C VAL A 425 -12.96 -13.22 -10.97
N GLY A 426 -13.99 -13.37 -11.81
CA GLY A 426 -14.30 -14.60 -12.51
C GLY A 426 -14.84 -15.70 -11.59
N ALA A 427 -15.51 -15.31 -10.52
CA ALA A 427 -16.32 -16.15 -9.65
C ALA A 427 -17.76 -15.62 -9.63
N ASP A 428 -18.72 -16.50 -9.78
CA ASP A 428 -20.14 -16.12 -9.77
C ASP A 428 -20.54 -15.53 -8.41
N GLY A 429 -21.27 -14.42 -8.43
CA GLY A 429 -21.72 -13.75 -7.22
C GLY A 429 -20.59 -13.08 -6.41
N ALA A 430 -19.43 -12.85 -7.01
CA ALA A 430 -18.30 -12.20 -6.35
C ALA A 430 -18.70 -10.88 -5.69
N ARG A 431 -18.26 -10.65 -4.45
CA ARG A 431 -18.54 -9.43 -3.70
C ARG A 431 -17.43 -8.41 -3.87
N THR A 432 -17.78 -7.14 -3.88
CA THR A 432 -16.83 -6.03 -3.88
C THR A 432 -16.24 -5.84 -2.47
N PRO A 433 -14.93 -5.56 -2.32
CA PRO A 433 -14.36 -5.23 -1.01
C PRO A 433 -15.00 -3.97 -0.42
N LEU A 434 -15.60 -4.05 0.77
CA LEU A 434 -16.38 -2.93 1.35
C LEU A 434 -15.52 -1.72 1.71
N LEU A 435 -14.28 -1.96 2.20
CA LEU A 435 -13.35 -0.93 2.66
C LEU A 435 -12.21 -0.66 1.66
N SER A 436 -12.28 -1.16 0.43
CA SER A 436 -11.29 -0.81 -0.58
C SER A 436 -11.50 0.64 -1.06
N ALA A 437 -10.40 1.39 -1.12
CA ALA A 437 -10.40 2.72 -1.74
C ALA A 437 -10.80 2.65 -3.23
N LEU A 438 -10.62 1.50 -3.86
CA LEU A 438 -11.00 1.22 -5.26
C LEU A 438 -12.40 0.63 -5.41
N ARG A 439 -13.20 0.59 -4.35
CA ARG A 439 -14.57 0.09 -4.44
C ARG A 439 -15.38 0.94 -5.44
N PRO A 440 -15.96 0.31 -6.49
CA PRO A 440 -16.86 1.00 -7.44
C PRO A 440 -18.04 1.66 -6.73
N ARG A 441 -18.60 2.67 -7.35
CA ARG A 441 -19.82 3.34 -6.88
C ARG A 441 -21.00 2.95 -7.76
N ASP A 442 -22.04 2.41 -7.17
CA ASP A 442 -23.25 1.97 -7.88
C ASP A 442 -24.02 3.16 -8.47
N ASP A 443 -23.94 4.34 -7.83
CA ASP A 443 -24.56 5.59 -8.28
C ASP A 443 -23.72 6.37 -9.30
N ARG A 444 -22.51 5.91 -9.61
CA ARG A 444 -21.57 6.49 -10.58
C ARG A 444 -20.90 5.40 -11.42
N PRO A 445 -21.65 4.61 -12.20
CA PRO A 445 -21.10 3.49 -12.96
C PRO A 445 -20.10 3.94 -14.04
N GLU A 446 -20.11 5.22 -14.42
CA GLU A 446 -19.14 5.81 -15.35
C GLU A 446 -17.76 6.07 -14.73
N TRP A 447 -17.63 5.98 -13.41
CA TRP A 447 -16.34 6.07 -12.74
C TRP A 447 -15.68 4.70 -12.73
N ASP A 448 -14.68 4.55 -13.56
CA ASP A 448 -13.98 3.29 -13.86
C ASP A 448 -12.52 3.29 -13.46
N THR A 449 -12.02 4.43 -12.94
CA THR A 449 -10.62 4.63 -12.59
C THR A 449 -10.44 5.35 -11.26
N ALA A 450 -9.25 5.20 -10.67
CA ALA A 450 -8.79 6.00 -9.55
C ALA A 450 -7.41 6.60 -9.85
N VAL A 451 -7.23 7.88 -9.52
CA VAL A 451 -5.94 8.58 -9.55
C VAL A 451 -5.38 8.59 -8.14
N TRP A 452 -4.22 7.98 -7.94
CA TRP A 452 -3.50 7.98 -6.68
C TRP A 452 -2.56 9.16 -6.59
N LEU A 453 -2.65 9.89 -5.48
CA LEU A 453 -1.91 11.13 -5.23
C LEU A 453 -1.16 11.01 -3.91
N ASN A 454 0.17 10.94 -3.99
CA ASN A 454 1.05 10.82 -2.83
C ASN A 454 2.06 11.97 -2.82
N ILE A 455 2.35 12.53 -1.67
CA ILE A 455 3.40 13.53 -1.44
C ILE A 455 4.36 12.96 -0.42
N LEU A 456 5.62 12.86 -0.79
CA LEU A 456 6.68 12.24 0.00
C LEU A 456 7.59 13.30 0.59
N SER A 457 8.00 13.11 1.84
CA SER A 457 8.96 13.98 2.54
C SER A 457 9.78 13.20 3.55
N LEU A 458 10.97 13.71 3.88
CA LEU A 458 11.74 13.18 5.00
C LEU A 458 10.95 13.35 6.31
N PRO A 459 10.99 12.37 7.21
CA PRO A 459 10.37 12.49 8.53
C PRO A 459 10.88 13.73 9.27
N GLY A 460 10.00 14.40 10.01
CA GLY A 460 10.36 15.60 10.77
C GLY A 460 10.56 16.87 9.95
N THR A 461 10.20 16.88 8.66
CA THR A 461 10.25 18.08 7.82
C THR A 461 9.37 19.19 8.41
N PRO A 462 9.93 20.38 8.75
CA PRO A 462 9.15 21.48 9.30
C PRO A 462 8.02 21.96 8.37
N HIS A 463 6.86 22.24 8.96
CA HIS A 463 5.67 22.70 8.24
C HIS A 463 5.02 21.64 7.30
N ALA A 464 5.47 20.38 7.31
CA ALA A 464 4.88 19.33 6.49
C ALA A 464 3.41 19.10 6.86
N GLU A 465 3.07 18.91 8.15
CA GLU A 465 1.70 18.66 8.59
C GLU A 465 0.72 19.79 8.20
N PRO A 466 1.00 21.09 8.46
CA PRO A 466 0.13 22.16 7.98
C PRO A 466 0.00 22.24 6.46
N PHE A 467 1.04 21.91 5.72
CA PHE A 467 1.01 21.84 4.26
C PHE A 467 0.13 20.67 3.80
N LEU A 468 0.36 19.47 4.32
CA LEU A 468 -0.41 18.26 3.98
C LEU A 468 -1.89 18.40 4.38
N SER A 469 -2.19 19.06 5.52
CA SER A 469 -3.57 19.39 5.90
C SER A 469 -4.26 20.33 4.89
N GLN A 470 -3.53 21.27 4.27
CA GLN A 470 -4.09 22.12 3.21
C GLN A 470 -4.35 21.34 1.92
N ILE A 471 -3.43 20.42 1.55
CA ILE A 471 -3.61 19.51 0.41
C ILE A 471 -4.83 18.62 0.64
N GLU A 472 -4.94 17.98 1.81
CA GLU A 472 -6.08 17.12 2.16
C GLU A 472 -7.41 17.87 2.06
N ARG A 473 -7.50 19.07 2.64
CA ARG A 473 -8.71 19.88 2.56
C ARG A 473 -9.06 20.27 1.11
N PHE A 474 -8.05 20.54 0.29
CA PHE A 474 -8.29 20.78 -1.14
C PHE A 474 -8.87 19.54 -1.81
N LEU A 475 -8.26 18.36 -1.61
CA LEU A 475 -8.74 17.11 -2.20
C LEU A 475 -10.17 16.79 -1.77
N LEU A 476 -10.46 16.86 -0.46
CA LEU A 476 -11.77 16.55 0.10
C LEU A 476 -12.88 17.53 -0.28
N ARG A 477 -12.54 18.79 -0.65
CA ARG A 477 -13.52 19.81 -1.06
C ARG A 477 -13.69 19.92 -2.56
N THR A 478 -12.63 19.69 -3.33
CA THR A 478 -12.64 19.84 -4.79
C THR A 478 -13.11 18.56 -5.46
N PHE A 479 -12.72 17.41 -4.89
CA PHE A 479 -13.07 16.09 -5.40
C PHE A 479 -14.09 15.43 -4.46
N ASP A 480 -15.30 15.98 -4.42
CA ASP A 480 -16.33 15.76 -3.39
C ASP A 480 -17.61 15.08 -3.90
N GLY A 481 -17.59 14.49 -5.10
CA GLY A 481 -18.70 13.71 -5.64
C GLY A 481 -19.38 14.28 -6.89
N GLU A 482 -18.99 15.47 -7.39
CA GLU A 482 -19.55 15.99 -8.65
C GLU A 482 -19.07 15.15 -9.85
N TYR A 483 -17.76 15.10 -10.11
CA TYR A 483 -17.14 14.28 -11.15
C TYR A 483 -16.05 13.34 -10.60
N THR A 484 -15.79 13.40 -9.31
CA THR A 484 -14.76 12.68 -8.60
C THR A 484 -15.17 12.45 -7.15
N MET A 485 -14.50 11.52 -6.47
CA MET A 485 -14.57 11.39 -5.01
C MET A 485 -13.21 10.99 -4.46
N THR A 486 -12.80 11.64 -3.36
CA THR A 486 -11.56 11.33 -2.66
C THR A 486 -11.79 10.27 -1.58
N ARG A 487 -10.94 9.23 -1.57
CA ARG A 487 -10.79 8.26 -0.49
C ARG A 487 -9.36 8.24 0.02
N VAL A 488 -9.18 7.82 1.26
CA VAL A 488 -7.85 7.69 1.86
C VAL A 488 -7.15 6.43 1.37
N GLU A 489 -5.84 6.47 1.23
CA GLU A 489 -4.98 5.30 1.06
C GLU A 489 -4.60 4.78 2.46
N TRP A 490 -5.13 3.62 2.83
CA TRP A 490 -5.11 3.13 4.21
C TRP A 490 -3.73 3.04 4.86
N SER A 491 -2.74 2.67 4.10
CA SER A 491 -1.37 2.50 4.60
C SER A 491 -0.62 3.81 4.84
N LYS A 492 -1.11 4.94 4.31
CA LYS A 492 -0.42 6.24 4.24
C LYS A 492 -0.89 7.20 5.34
N GLY A 493 -0.39 8.45 5.30
CA GLY A 493 -0.84 9.55 6.14
C GLY A 493 -2.10 10.22 5.58
N TRP A 494 -3.08 10.49 6.44
CA TRP A 494 -4.32 11.20 6.17
C TRP A 494 -4.95 11.67 7.50
N ALA A 495 -6.07 12.41 7.47
CA ALA A 495 -6.70 13.03 8.65
C ALA A 495 -5.73 13.93 9.42
N TYR A 496 -5.16 14.91 8.72
CA TYR A 496 -4.13 15.80 9.25
C TYR A 496 -4.68 16.94 10.08
N THR A 497 -4.12 17.09 11.30
CA THR A 497 -4.16 18.35 12.05
C THR A 497 -2.73 18.90 12.21
N ARG A 498 -2.57 19.92 13.06
CA ARG A 498 -1.24 20.39 13.49
C ARG A 498 -0.43 19.34 14.26
N ASP A 499 -1.12 18.35 14.84
CA ASP A 499 -0.55 17.29 15.67
C ASP A 499 -0.13 16.07 14.83
N GLY A 500 -0.27 16.14 13.52
CA GLY A 500 0.12 15.12 12.55
C GLY A 500 -1.07 14.40 11.90
N ALA A 501 -0.75 13.31 11.21
CA ALA A 501 -1.73 12.46 10.54
C ALA A 501 -2.59 11.66 11.56
N TRP A 502 -3.73 11.16 11.10
CA TRP A 502 -4.69 10.30 11.82
C TRP A 502 -5.26 10.94 13.09
N SER A 503 -5.27 12.27 13.16
CA SER A 503 -5.68 13.03 14.34
C SER A 503 -6.96 13.85 14.15
N ASP A 504 -7.38 14.16 12.92
CA ASP A 504 -8.60 14.91 12.63
C ASP A 504 -9.85 14.06 12.89
N GLY A 505 -10.61 14.41 13.94
CA GLY A 505 -11.79 13.67 14.37
C GLY A 505 -12.96 13.74 13.38
N GLU A 506 -13.11 14.84 12.63
CA GLU A 506 -14.14 14.99 11.60
C GLU A 506 -13.84 14.08 10.39
N VAL A 507 -12.58 14.10 9.95
CA VAL A 507 -12.15 13.24 8.84
C VAL A 507 -12.31 11.76 9.22
N LEU A 508 -11.89 11.37 10.42
CA LEU A 508 -12.01 9.99 10.90
C LEU A 508 -13.45 9.52 11.06
N GLY A 509 -14.31 10.34 11.68
CA GLY A 509 -15.64 9.91 12.10
C GLY A 509 -16.76 10.19 11.09
N ALA A 510 -16.56 11.06 10.10
CA ALA A 510 -17.59 11.43 9.14
C ALA A 510 -17.12 11.37 7.69
N VAL A 511 -16.01 12.04 7.34
CA VAL A 511 -15.59 12.17 5.94
C VAL A 511 -15.16 10.82 5.37
N VAL A 512 -14.34 10.06 6.08
CA VAL A 512 -13.88 8.73 5.65
C VAL A 512 -15.07 7.78 5.53
N PRO A 513 -15.90 7.53 6.56
CA PRO A 513 -17.10 6.69 6.42
C PRO A 513 -18.01 7.10 5.25
N GLY A 514 -18.27 8.39 5.09
CA GLY A 514 -19.09 8.92 3.98
C GLY A 514 -18.50 8.64 2.60
N SER A 515 -17.17 8.75 2.44
CA SER A 515 -16.50 8.51 1.15
C SER A 515 -16.56 7.04 0.71
N PHE A 516 -16.58 6.10 1.65
CA PHE A 516 -16.77 4.68 1.38
C PHE A 516 -18.26 4.29 1.21
N GLY A 517 -19.17 5.19 1.60
CA GLY A 517 -20.61 4.98 1.65
C GLY A 517 -21.05 4.45 3.01
N GLU A 518 -21.94 5.19 3.69
CA GLU A 518 -22.36 4.90 5.08
C GLU A 518 -22.90 3.48 5.28
N GLU A 519 -23.63 2.95 4.30
CA GLU A 519 -24.16 1.59 4.38
C GLU A 519 -23.04 0.54 4.30
N ALA A 520 -22.13 0.68 3.34
CA ALA A 520 -20.99 -0.22 3.18
C ALA A 520 -20.06 -0.15 4.41
N TRP A 521 -19.85 1.05 4.95
CA TRP A 521 -19.08 1.26 6.17
C TRP A 521 -19.72 0.54 7.36
N ARG A 522 -21.01 0.75 7.60
CA ARG A 522 -21.76 0.09 8.68
C ARG A 522 -21.80 -1.43 8.50
N GLN A 523 -21.97 -1.91 7.27
CA GLN A 523 -21.92 -3.33 6.97
C GLN A 523 -20.54 -3.92 7.29
N ALA A 524 -19.45 -3.27 6.87
CA ALA A 524 -18.09 -3.73 7.17
C ALA A 524 -17.83 -3.75 8.68
N ALA A 525 -18.14 -2.66 9.38
CA ALA A 525 -18.00 -2.58 10.83
C ALA A 525 -18.80 -3.68 11.54
N GLY A 526 -20.07 -3.85 11.18
CA GLY A 526 -20.94 -4.86 11.81
C GLY A 526 -20.48 -6.30 11.55
N VAL A 527 -19.96 -6.60 10.36
CA VAL A 527 -19.37 -7.92 10.09
C VAL A 527 -18.11 -8.13 10.91
N LEU A 528 -17.17 -7.16 10.93
CA LEU A 528 -15.92 -7.28 11.67
C LEU A 528 -16.17 -7.40 13.18
N ASP A 529 -17.12 -6.63 13.73
CA ASP A 529 -17.49 -6.72 15.15
C ASP A 529 -18.14 -8.06 15.50
N ARG A 530 -18.96 -8.61 14.61
CA ARG A 530 -19.57 -9.94 14.82
C ARG A 530 -18.54 -11.07 14.76
N LEU A 531 -17.55 -10.96 13.89
CA LEU A 531 -16.48 -11.95 13.74
C LEU A 531 -15.39 -11.84 14.81
N ASP A 532 -15.29 -10.68 15.49
CA ASP A 532 -14.39 -10.43 16.63
C ASP A 532 -15.11 -9.63 17.72
N PRO A 533 -16.14 -10.21 18.39
CA PRO A 533 -16.94 -9.51 19.40
C PRO A 533 -16.16 -9.14 20.65
N HIS A 534 -15.01 -9.73 20.86
CA HIS A 534 -14.14 -9.47 22.01
C HIS A 534 -13.03 -8.46 21.71
N GLY A 535 -12.92 -7.96 20.45
CA GLY A 535 -11.95 -6.96 20.05
C GLY A 535 -10.49 -7.42 20.10
N VAL A 536 -10.26 -8.75 19.99
CA VAL A 536 -8.91 -9.34 20.04
C VAL A 536 -8.01 -8.76 18.95
N PHE A 537 -8.56 -8.47 17.77
CA PHE A 537 -7.81 -7.90 16.64
C PHE A 537 -7.85 -6.37 16.58
N GLY A 538 -8.43 -5.70 17.59
CA GLY A 538 -8.51 -4.25 17.66
C GLY A 538 -7.23 -3.56 18.14
N ASN A 539 -7.18 -2.24 18.00
CA ASN A 539 -6.30 -1.33 18.72
C ASN A 539 -7.01 0.02 18.92
N ALA A 540 -6.45 0.92 19.72
CA ALA A 540 -7.10 2.19 20.08
C ALA A 540 -7.42 3.08 18.85
N PHE A 541 -6.65 3.02 17.78
CA PHE A 541 -6.92 3.76 16.55
C PHE A 541 -8.09 3.14 15.77
N LEU A 542 -8.10 1.84 15.58
CA LEU A 542 -9.18 1.11 14.92
C LEU A 542 -10.51 1.24 15.69
N ASP A 543 -10.44 1.16 17.02
CA ASP A 543 -11.62 1.37 17.86
C ASP A 543 -12.22 2.78 17.70
N ARG A 544 -11.38 3.80 17.45
CA ARG A 544 -11.84 5.16 17.14
C ARG A 544 -12.37 5.32 15.72
N LEU A 545 -11.75 4.63 14.75
CA LEU A 545 -12.10 4.72 13.33
C LEU A 545 -13.46 4.08 13.02
N PHE A 546 -13.82 2.99 13.73
CA PHE A 546 -15.05 2.24 13.50
C PHE A 546 -16.19 2.58 14.48
N ARG A 547 -16.01 3.57 15.35
CA ARG A 547 -17.09 4.11 16.20
C ARG A 547 -17.96 5.07 15.40
#